data_001b1792b515d217f5e48373a10b5355
#
_entry.id   001b1792b515d217f5e48373a10b5355
#
_cell.length_a   1.000
_cell.length_b   1.000
_cell.length_c   1.000
_cell.angle_alpha   90.00
_cell.angle_beta   90.00
_cell.angle_gamma   90.00
#
_symmetry.space_group_name_H-M   'P 1'
#
loop_
_entity.id
_entity.type
_entity.pdbx_description
1 polymer ?
#
loop_
_entity_poly.entity_id
_entity_poly.type
_entity_poly.pdbx_seq_one_letter_code
_entity_poly.pdbx_strand_id
1 'polypeptide(L)'
;HGKSFILDGEAVGYNPKTHVYRPFQEISQRIKRKYDIEKIQKELPVEVNVFDILYYNGKSLLQTPFKERRKILEKIIKEKKLHLVLAKQIITDKEEEVEKFYKQALKEGEEGIMLKNLNAPYKPGARVGYGIKLKPIVNEFDLVIIKAEYGTGKRAGWLTSYTLACRDKNKLLEIGKVSTGLKEKEEEGTSFIEITKLLKPLIEKEEGREVYVKPKIVFTVTYQNIQKSPTYSSGFALRFPRFTALRPDKSISDIANLSEIEREYKKNAIR
;
A
#
# COMPACT_ATOMS: atom_id res chain seq x y z
N HIS A 1 -28.15 -8.72 -14.58
CA HIS A 1 -29.38 -9.49 -14.41
C HIS A 1 -29.05 -10.98 -14.13
N GLY A 2 -29.45 -11.51 -12.99
CA GLY A 2 -29.25 -12.92 -12.61
C GLY A 2 -30.02 -13.24 -11.34
N LYS A 3 -30.35 -14.54 -11.12
CA LYS A 3 -31.01 -15.00 -9.89
C LYS A 3 -30.02 -15.07 -8.72
N SER A 4 -28.75 -15.40 -8.99
CA SER A 4 -27.68 -15.47 -8.00
C SER A 4 -26.33 -15.23 -8.64
N PHE A 5 -25.43 -14.48 -7.95
CA PHE A 5 -24.09 -14.19 -8.43
C PHE A 5 -23.15 -13.84 -7.28
N ILE A 6 -21.86 -14.04 -7.50
CA ILE A 6 -20.76 -13.54 -6.64
C ILE A 6 -19.85 -12.74 -7.53
N LEU A 7 -19.68 -11.45 -7.21
CA LEU A 7 -18.84 -10.51 -7.93
C LEU A 7 -17.59 -10.20 -7.10
N ASP A 8 -16.50 -9.89 -7.80
CA ASP A 8 -15.29 -9.31 -7.21
C ASP A 8 -15.14 -7.87 -7.73
N GLY A 9 -14.92 -6.94 -6.82
CA GLY A 9 -14.90 -5.53 -7.13
C GLY A 9 -14.30 -4.69 -6.00
N GLU A 10 -14.10 -3.42 -6.25
CA GLU A 10 -13.60 -2.45 -5.29
C GLU A 10 -14.60 -1.31 -5.09
N ALA A 11 -14.87 -0.97 -3.82
CA ALA A 11 -15.68 0.18 -3.47
C ALA A 11 -14.78 1.40 -3.31
N VAL A 12 -14.95 2.38 -4.19
CA VAL A 12 -14.18 3.63 -4.22
C VAL A 12 -15.06 4.77 -3.76
N GLY A 13 -14.63 5.55 -2.77
CA GLY A 13 -15.33 6.75 -2.33
C GLY A 13 -15.16 7.90 -3.28
N TYR A 14 -16.15 8.77 -3.34
CA TYR A 14 -16.06 9.99 -4.14
C TYR A 14 -16.64 11.19 -3.39
N ASN A 15 -16.21 12.38 -3.80
CA ASN A 15 -16.79 13.62 -3.32
C ASN A 15 -18.17 13.83 -3.95
N PRO A 16 -19.26 13.95 -3.16
CA PRO A 16 -20.61 14.07 -3.73
C PRO A 16 -20.86 15.34 -4.56
N LYS A 17 -20.02 16.38 -4.38
CA LYS A 17 -20.15 17.65 -5.11
C LYS A 17 -19.32 17.68 -6.40
N THR A 18 -18.08 17.18 -6.33
CA THR A 18 -17.13 17.26 -7.46
C THR A 18 -17.05 15.94 -8.25
N HIS A 19 -17.57 14.84 -7.69
CA HIS A 19 -17.50 13.48 -8.23
C HIS A 19 -16.06 12.95 -8.42
N VAL A 20 -15.07 13.60 -7.80
CA VAL A 20 -13.69 13.16 -7.81
C VAL A 20 -13.51 12.03 -6.79
N TYR A 21 -12.81 10.97 -7.17
CA TYR A 21 -12.50 9.86 -6.27
C TYR A 21 -11.62 10.31 -5.11
N ARG A 22 -11.86 9.70 -3.95
CA ARG A 22 -11.16 10.00 -2.71
C ARG A 22 -10.19 8.88 -2.35
N PRO A 23 -9.08 9.20 -1.69
CA PRO A 23 -8.15 8.19 -1.18
C PRO A 23 -8.83 7.19 -0.25
N PHE A 24 -8.36 5.94 -0.26
CA PHE A 24 -8.91 4.86 0.58
C PHE A 24 -8.94 5.19 2.09
N GLN A 25 -8.01 6.02 2.57
CA GLN A 25 -7.99 6.44 3.99
C GLN A 25 -9.29 7.10 4.42
N GLU A 26 -9.90 7.92 3.56
CA GLU A 26 -11.17 8.58 3.88
C GLU A 26 -12.31 7.58 3.96
N ILE A 27 -12.31 6.57 3.08
CA ILE A 27 -13.33 5.50 3.08
C ILE A 27 -13.15 4.56 4.27
N SER A 28 -11.91 4.31 4.70
CA SER A 28 -11.63 3.43 5.83
C SER A 28 -12.31 3.92 7.12
N GLN A 29 -12.54 5.22 7.25
CA GLN A 29 -13.29 5.81 8.35
C GLN A 29 -14.78 5.41 8.32
N ARG A 30 -15.37 5.25 7.12
CA ARG A 30 -16.73 4.76 6.95
C ARG A 30 -16.86 3.28 7.34
N ILE A 31 -15.90 2.45 6.96
CA ILE A 31 -15.91 1.01 7.23
C ILE A 31 -15.79 0.69 8.73
N LYS A 32 -15.07 1.51 9.48
CA LYS A 32 -14.80 1.31 10.91
C LYS A 32 -15.93 1.81 11.83
N ARG A 33 -16.89 2.60 11.33
CA ARG A 33 -17.94 3.18 12.17
C ARG A 33 -19.14 2.25 12.31
N LYS A 34 -19.62 2.15 13.57
CA LYS A 34 -20.83 1.39 13.94
C LYS A 34 -22.08 2.27 14.05
N TYR A 35 -21.93 3.59 14.09
CA TYR A 35 -22.99 4.57 14.33
C TYR A 35 -23.01 5.63 13.24
N ASP A 36 -24.12 6.35 13.06
CA ASP A 36 -24.35 7.43 12.09
C ASP A 36 -24.15 6.99 10.61
N ILE A 37 -24.51 5.76 10.27
CA ILE A 37 -24.29 5.15 8.96
C ILE A 37 -24.92 5.99 7.84
N GLU A 38 -26.16 6.45 8.03
CA GLU A 38 -26.89 7.22 7.01
C GLU A 38 -26.24 8.58 6.72
N LYS A 39 -25.77 9.26 7.75
CA LYS A 39 -25.07 10.55 7.59
C LYS A 39 -23.77 10.36 6.80
N ILE A 40 -22.96 9.37 7.19
CA ILE A 40 -21.70 9.09 6.54
C ILE A 40 -21.90 8.59 5.11
N GLN A 41 -22.97 7.84 4.84
CA GLN A 41 -23.29 7.40 3.49
C GLN A 41 -23.55 8.58 2.54
N LYS A 42 -24.12 9.66 3.04
CA LYS A 42 -24.33 10.90 2.26
C LYS A 42 -23.05 11.72 2.09
N GLU A 43 -22.19 11.75 3.13
CA GLU A 43 -20.95 12.54 3.12
C GLU A 43 -19.82 11.83 2.35
N LEU A 44 -19.79 10.50 2.37
CA LEU A 44 -18.80 9.65 1.71
C LEU A 44 -19.49 8.54 0.89
N PRO A 45 -20.19 8.90 -0.19
CA PRO A 45 -20.78 7.92 -1.08
C PRO A 45 -19.69 7.09 -1.77
N VAL A 46 -20.04 5.87 -2.20
CA VAL A 46 -19.10 4.95 -2.87
C VAL A 46 -19.67 4.51 -4.22
N GLU A 47 -18.78 4.33 -5.17
CA GLU A 47 -19.01 3.62 -6.42
C GLU A 47 -18.34 2.23 -6.34
N VAL A 48 -19.03 1.20 -6.78
CA VAL A 48 -18.49 -0.16 -6.84
C VAL A 48 -17.98 -0.42 -8.25
N ASN A 49 -16.68 -0.60 -8.38
CA ASN A 49 -15.98 -0.93 -9.62
C ASN A 49 -15.81 -2.44 -9.71
N VAL A 50 -16.62 -3.13 -10.52
CA VAL A 50 -16.62 -4.59 -10.64
C VAL A 50 -15.60 -5.00 -11.71
N PHE A 51 -14.73 -5.94 -11.39
CA PHE A 51 -13.71 -6.42 -12.31
C PHE A 51 -13.71 -7.92 -12.55
N ASP A 52 -14.42 -8.73 -11.73
CA ASP A 52 -14.50 -10.18 -11.93
C ASP A 52 -15.84 -10.77 -11.42
N ILE A 53 -16.15 -12.00 -11.85
CA ILE A 53 -17.29 -12.78 -11.42
C ILE A 53 -16.90 -14.22 -11.14
N LEU A 54 -17.28 -14.71 -9.96
CA LEU A 54 -16.87 -16.02 -9.45
C LEU A 54 -17.96 -17.08 -9.55
N TYR A 55 -19.22 -16.63 -9.56
CA TYR A 55 -20.40 -17.52 -9.57
C TYR A 55 -21.55 -16.82 -10.27
N TYR A 56 -22.33 -17.58 -11.08
CA TYR A 56 -23.49 -17.07 -11.78
C TYR A 56 -24.54 -18.16 -12.00
N ASN A 57 -25.79 -17.91 -11.51
CA ASN A 57 -26.98 -18.73 -11.72
C ASN A 57 -26.74 -20.25 -11.49
N GLY A 58 -26.16 -20.63 -10.37
CA GLY A 58 -25.92 -22.03 -10.01
C GLY A 58 -24.56 -22.58 -10.48
N LYS A 59 -23.79 -21.83 -11.27
CA LYS A 59 -22.52 -22.29 -11.84
C LYS A 59 -21.33 -21.56 -11.22
N SER A 60 -20.34 -22.31 -10.72
CA SER A 60 -19.04 -21.77 -10.33
C SER A 60 -18.24 -21.42 -11.59
N LEU A 61 -17.62 -20.22 -11.58
CA LEU A 61 -16.81 -19.71 -12.69
C LEU A 61 -15.30 -19.67 -12.32
N LEU A 62 -14.92 -20.23 -11.18
CA LEU A 62 -13.52 -20.19 -10.69
C LEU A 62 -12.53 -20.78 -11.72
N GLN A 63 -12.88 -21.83 -12.41
CA GLN A 63 -12.03 -22.47 -13.44
C GLN A 63 -12.21 -21.87 -14.85
N THR A 64 -13.16 -20.96 -15.02
CA THR A 64 -13.41 -20.30 -16.31
C THR A 64 -12.31 -19.27 -16.57
N PRO A 65 -11.76 -19.15 -17.80
CA PRO A 65 -10.78 -18.14 -18.16
C PRO A 65 -11.27 -16.70 -17.90
N PHE A 66 -10.36 -15.80 -17.47
CA PHE A 66 -10.71 -14.42 -17.14
C PHE A 66 -11.47 -13.70 -18.26
N LYS A 67 -11.04 -13.88 -19.52
CA LYS A 67 -11.72 -13.29 -20.67
C LYS A 67 -13.19 -13.68 -20.80
N GLU A 68 -13.55 -14.93 -20.45
CA GLU A 68 -14.92 -15.42 -20.52
C GLU A 68 -15.74 -14.92 -19.32
N ARG A 69 -15.14 -14.84 -18.13
CA ARG A 69 -15.78 -14.24 -16.95
C ARG A 69 -16.10 -12.76 -17.20
N ARG A 70 -15.18 -12.03 -17.83
CA ARG A 70 -15.38 -10.62 -18.20
C ARG A 70 -16.54 -10.43 -19.18
N LYS A 71 -16.68 -11.28 -20.20
CA LYS A 71 -17.82 -11.27 -21.12
C LYS A 71 -19.15 -11.49 -20.41
N ILE A 72 -19.17 -12.35 -19.37
CA ILE A 72 -20.38 -12.57 -18.55
C ILE A 72 -20.71 -11.26 -17.79
N LEU A 73 -19.73 -10.63 -17.15
CA LEU A 73 -19.95 -9.35 -16.47
C LEU A 73 -20.54 -8.27 -17.38
N GLU A 74 -19.99 -8.10 -18.58
CA GLU A 74 -20.44 -7.11 -19.57
C GLU A 74 -21.89 -7.34 -20.00
N LYS A 75 -22.35 -8.60 -19.99
CA LYS A 75 -23.74 -8.95 -20.31
C LYS A 75 -24.71 -8.70 -19.17
N ILE A 76 -24.29 -8.92 -17.90
CA ILE A 76 -25.19 -8.91 -16.77
C ILE A 76 -25.20 -7.61 -15.99
N ILE A 77 -24.10 -6.84 -16.02
CA ILE A 77 -23.99 -5.56 -15.29
C ILE A 77 -24.62 -4.45 -16.13
N LYS A 78 -25.66 -3.83 -15.58
CA LYS A 78 -26.19 -2.58 -16.08
C LYS A 78 -25.50 -1.45 -15.32
N GLU A 79 -24.56 -0.80 -15.98
CA GLU A 79 -23.76 0.26 -15.36
C GLU A 79 -24.63 1.45 -14.96
N LYS A 80 -24.35 1.98 -13.78
CA LYS A 80 -24.88 3.24 -13.28
C LYS A 80 -23.73 4.00 -12.62
N LYS A 81 -23.27 5.06 -13.29
CA LYS A 81 -22.19 5.94 -12.79
C LYS A 81 -22.45 6.37 -11.35
N LEU A 82 -21.39 6.44 -10.54
CA LEU A 82 -21.44 6.77 -9.11
C LEU A 82 -22.18 5.74 -8.24
N HIS A 83 -22.48 4.55 -8.76
CA HIS A 83 -23.10 3.46 -8.02
C HIS A 83 -22.39 2.13 -8.28
N LEU A 84 -22.49 1.64 -9.53
CA LEU A 84 -21.95 0.35 -9.94
C LEU A 84 -21.50 0.46 -11.39
N VAL A 85 -20.22 0.24 -11.63
CA VAL A 85 -19.62 0.28 -12.97
C VAL A 85 -18.68 -0.90 -13.17
N LEU A 86 -18.37 -1.21 -14.41
CA LEU A 86 -17.30 -2.13 -14.74
C LEU A 86 -15.96 -1.39 -14.64
N ALA A 87 -14.97 -2.00 -13.99
CA ALA A 87 -13.63 -1.46 -14.00
C ALA A 87 -13.13 -1.29 -15.44
N LYS A 88 -12.53 -0.12 -15.74
CA LYS A 88 -11.95 0.17 -17.06
C LYS A 88 -10.90 -0.87 -17.42
N GLN A 89 -10.87 -1.30 -18.68
CA GLN A 89 -9.84 -2.21 -19.16
C GLN A 89 -9.48 -1.93 -20.61
N ILE A 90 -8.27 -2.29 -20.98
CA ILE A 90 -7.82 -2.47 -22.36
C ILE A 90 -7.32 -3.90 -22.52
N ILE A 91 -7.33 -4.41 -23.73
CA ILE A 91 -6.71 -5.69 -24.12
C ILE A 91 -5.68 -5.36 -25.18
N THR A 92 -4.42 -5.61 -24.88
CA THR A 92 -3.31 -5.27 -25.78
C THR A 92 -2.10 -6.17 -25.48
N ASP A 93 -1.24 -6.33 -26.47
CA ASP A 93 0.11 -6.92 -26.39
C ASP A 93 1.22 -5.87 -26.58
N LYS A 94 0.84 -4.58 -26.73
CA LYS A 94 1.77 -3.48 -26.98
C LYS A 94 2.10 -2.73 -25.68
N GLU A 95 3.37 -2.66 -25.37
CA GLU A 95 3.86 -1.96 -24.18
C GLU A 95 3.48 -0.47 -24.17
N GLU A 96 3.54 0.21 -25.33
CA GLU A 96 3.15 1.63 -25.44
C GLU A 96 1.70 1.91 -25.03
N GLU A 97 0.78 0.99 -25.40
CA GLU A 97 -0.63 1.12 -25.02
C GLU A 97 -0.83 0.90 -23.52
N VAL A 98 -0.09 -0.05 -22.92
CA VAL A 98 -0.06 -0.28 -21.47
C VAL A 98 0.44 0.98 -20.76
N GLU A 99 1.53 1.58 -21.23
CA GLU A 99 2.11 2.79 -20.64
C GLU A 99 1.16 3.99 -20.72
N LYS A 100 0.50 4.16 -21.87
CA LYS A 100 -0.51 5.21 -22.07
C LYS A 100 -1.69 5.03 -21.11
N PHE A 101 -2.22 3.82 -20.99
CA PHE A 101 -3.30 3.49 -20.07
C PHE A 101 -2.91 3.69 -18.61
N TYR A 102 -1.68 3.30 -18.25
CA TYR A 102 -1.11 3.52 -16.92
C TYR A 102 -1.00 5.02 -16.58
N LYS A 103 -0.42 5.82 -17.48
CA LYS A 103 -0.32 7.28 -17.29
C LYS A 103 -1.70 7.94 -17.15
N GLN A 104 -2.69 7.45 -17.91
CA GLN A 104 -4.06 7.91 -17.81
C GLN A 104 -4.69 7.56 -16.46
N ALA A 105 -4.52 6.33 -15.97
CA ALA A 105 -5.00 5.92 -14.65
C ALA A 105 -4.42 6.79 -13.53
N LEU A 106 -3.10 7.05 -13.55
CA LEU A 106 -2.47 7.96 -12.57
C LEU A 106 -3.02 9.39 -12.64
N LYS A 107 -3.28 9.91 -13.85
CA LYS A 107 -3.87 11.24 -14.04
C LYS A 107 -5.30 11.33 -13.51
N GLU A 108 -6.05 10.23 -13.54
CA GLU A 108 -7.39 10.11 -13.00
C GLU A 108 -7.41 9.91 -11.46
N GLY A 109 -6.24 9.81 -10.84
CA GLY A 109 -6.10 9.65 -9.38
C GLY A 109 -6.07 8.21 -8.91
N GLU A 110 -5.98 7.24 -9.82
CA GLU A 110 -5.84 5.83 -9.49
C GLU A 110 -4.43 5.51 -8.95
N GLU A 111 -4.31 4.44 -8.15
CA GLU A 111 -3.00 3.99 -7.61
C GLU A 111 -2.10 3.31 -8.65
N GLY A 112 -2.61 3.06 -9.84
CA GLY A 112 -1.95 2.32 -10.91
C GLY A 112 -2.90 1.40 -11.65
N ILE A 113 -2.37 0.37 -12.31
CA ILE A 113 -3.16 -0.61 -13.06
C ILE A 113 -2.86 -2.04 -12.65
N MET A 114 -3.79 -2.95 -12.97
CA MET A 114 -3.63 -4.39 -12.79
C MET A 114 -3.54 -5.07 -14.15
N LEU A 115 -2.39 -5.69 -14.44
CA LEU A 115 -2.22 -6.56 -15.60
C LEU A 115 -2.76 -7.95 -15.25
N LYS A 116 -3.67 -8.50 -16.03
CA LYS A 116 -4.27 -9.83 -15.81
C LYS A 116 -4.09 -10.73 -17.01
N ASN A 117 -3.76 -11.99 -16.78
CA ASN A 117 -3.72 -13.00 -17.84
C ASN A 117 -5.14 -13.38 -18.27
N LEU A 118 -5.47 -13.17 -19.55
CA LEU A 118 -6.81 -13.42 -20.12
C LEU A 118 -7.27 -14.88 -20.02
N ASN A 119 -6.33 -15.82 -20.02
CA ASN A 119 -6.64 -17.26 -19.98
C ASN A 119 -6.61 -17.86 -18.56
N ALA A 120 -6.29 -17.05 -17.55
CA ALA A 120 -6.15 -17.53 -16.18
C ALA A 120 -7.51 -17.86 -15.52
N PRO A 121 -7.58 -18.94 -14.75
CA PRO A 121 -8.68 -19.20 -13.83
C PRO A 121 -8.67 -18.17 -12.69
N TYR A 122 -9.75 -18.09 -11.92
CA TYR A 122 -9.77 -17.34 -10.67
C TYR A 122 -9.26 -18.25 -9.54
N LYS A 123 -8.17 -17.86 -8.90
CA LYS A 123 -7.67 -18.53 -7.70
C LYS A 123 -7.88 -17.64 -6.48
N PRO A 124 -8.71 -18.08 -5.52
CA PRO A 124 -8.84 -17.40 -4.24
C PRO A 124 -7.51 -17.43 -3.47
N GLY A 125 -7.24 -16.37 -2.70
CA GLY A 125 -6.06 -16.28 -1.86
C GLY A 125 -5.06 -15.20 -2.30
N ALA A 126 -3.97 -15.04 -1.55
CA ALA A 126 -2.95 -14.05 -1.79
C ALA A 126 -1.83 -14.60 -2.72
N ARG A 127 -1.26 -13.74 -3.57
CA ARG A 127 -0.05 -14.01 -4.41
C ARG A 127 -0.24 -15.10 -5.46
N VAL A 128 -1.30 -15.05 -6.20
CA VAL A 128 -1.69 -16.12 -7.12
C VAL A 128 -0.93 -16.15 -8.45
N GLY A 129 -0.14 -15.12 -8.79
CA GLY A 129 0.74 -15.13 -9.97
C GLY A 129 0.08 -14.86 -11.33
N TYR A 130 -1.24 -14.69 -11.41
CA TYR A 130 -1.95 -14.40 -12.68
C TYR A 130 -2.28 -12.92 -12.88
N GLY A 131 -1.89 -12.07 -11.93
CA GLY A 131 -2.06 -10.63 -11.99
C GLY A 131 -0.86 -9.90 -11.43
N ILE A 132 -0.44 -8.82 -12.12
CA ILE A 132 0.68 -7.98 -11.73
C ILE A 132 0.14 -6.57 -11.50
N LYS A 133 0.42 -6.00 -10.32
CA LYS A 133 0.11 -4.59 -10.04
C LYS A 133 1.24 -3.71 -10.53
N LEU A 134 0.95 -2.83 -11.47
CA LEU A 134 1.86 -1.78 -11.90
C LEU A 134 1.48 -0.48 -11.16
N LYS A 135 2.35 -0.08 -10.24
CA LYS A 135 2.20 1.15 -9.44
C LYS A 135 3.33 2.12 -9.76
N PRO A 136 3.18 3.45 -9.48
CA PRO A 136 4.27 4.40 -9.65
C PRO A 136 5.50 4.00 -8.84
N ILE A 137 6.66 4.39 -9.34
CA ILE A 137 7.91 4.29 -8.58
C ILE A 137 7.72 5.09 -7.29
N VAL A 138 7.97 4.42 -6.19
CA VAL A 138 7.70 4.92 -4.84
C VAL A 138 8.75 5.96 -4.50
N ASN A 139 8.36 7.07 -3.92
CA ASN A 139 9.30 8.01 -3.32
C ASN A 139 10.06 7.32 -2.19
N GLU A 140 11.28 7.76 -1.94
CA GLU A 140 12.13 7.21 -0.88
C GLU A 140 12.69 8.30 0.01
N PHE A 141 12.94 7.92 1.26
CA PHE A 141 13.69 8.72 2.22
C PHE A 141 14.80 7.90 2.85
N ASP A 142 15.91 8.56 3.14
CA ASP A 142 16.90 8.05 4.07
C ASP A 142 16.47 8.44 5.49
N LEU A 143 16.33 7.46 6.36
CA LEU A 143 15.83 7.61 7.73
C LEU A 143 16.70 6.83 8.69
N VAL A 144 16.82 7.27 9.94
CA VAL A 144 17.62 6.60 10.95
C VAL A 144 16.75 5.68 11.82
N ILE A 145 17.29 4.54 12.19
CA ILE A 145 16.65 3.64 13.17
C ILE A 145 16.90 4.19 14.57
N ILE A 146 15.83 4.32 15.37
CA ILE A 146 15.88 4.75 16.78
C ILE A 146 15.36 3.69 17.75
N LYS A 147 14.53 2.76 17.27
CA LYS A 147 14.02 1.62 18.03
C LYS A 147 13.88 0.41 17.10
N ALA A 148 13.90 -0.77 17.68
CA ALA A 148 13.59 -2.00 16.98
C ALA A 148 12.82 -2.98 17.88
N GLU A 149 12.20 -4.01 17.29
CA GLU A 149 11.46 -5.02 18.03
C GLU A 149 11.95 -6.42 17.64
N TYR A 150 12.12 -7.28 18.63
CA TYR A 150 12.38 -8.70 18.42
C TYR A 150 11.18 -9.39 17.76
N GLY A 151 11.47 -10.23 16.79
CA GLY A 151 10.50 -11.08 16.13
C GLY A 151 9.95 -12.19 17.04
N THR A 152 8.98 -12.94 16.51
CA THR A 152 8.37 -14.10 17.17
C THR A 152 8.51 -15.35 16.32
N GLY A 153 8.32 -16.52 16.93
CA GLY A 153 8.37 -17.80 16.23
C GLY A 153 9.73 -18.03 15.58
N LYS A 154 9.77 -18.34 14.30
CA LYS A 154 11.01 -18.60 13.53
C LYS A 154 12.00 -17.43 13.51
N ARG A 155 11.55 -16.22 13.81
CA ARG A 155 12.35 -14.99 13.85
C ARG A 155 12.67 -14.54 15.28
N ALA A 156 12.44 -15.40 16.28
CA ALA A 156 12.83 -15.13 17.66
C ALA A 156 14.33 -14.84 17.75
N GLY A 157 14.70 -13.78 18.47
CA GLY A 157 16.11 -13.35 18.59
C GLY A 157 16.63 -12.45 17.46
N TRP A 158 15.86 -12.24 16.40
CA TRP A 158 16.15 -11.24 15.37
C TRP A 158 15.33 -9.97 15.60
N LEU A 159 15.93 -8.83 15.34
CA LEU A 159 15.20 -7.56 15.25
C LEU A 159 14.51 -7.48 13.88
N THR A 160 13.17 -7.37 13.86
CA THR A 160 12.37 -7.57 12.65
C THR A 160 11.45 -6.40 12.31
N SER A 161 11.28 -5.46 13.23
CA SER A 161 10.53 -4.23 13.04
C SER A 161 11.35 -3.06 13.56
N TYR A 162 11.43 -1.99 12.78
CA TYR A 162 12.32 -0.86 13.06
C TYR A 162 11.52 0.43 13.06
N THR A 163 11.54 1.19 14.16
CA THR A 163 11.01 2.55 14.22
C THR A 163 12.02 3.50 13.61
N LEU A 164 11.56 4.25 12.63
CA LEU A 164 12.35 5.18 11.83
C LEU A 164 12.09 6.61 12.27
N ALA A 165 13.13 7.44 12.20
CA ALA A 165 13.04 8.86 12.48
C ALA A 165 13.60 9.71 11.34
N CYS A 166 12.95 10.85 11.12
CA CYS A 166 13.48 11.99 10.38
C CYS A 166 14.08 13.02 11.34
N ARG A 167 14.77 14.03 10.81
CA ARG A 167 15.40 15.07 11.59
C ARG A 167 14.56 16.35 11.59
N ASP A 168 14.44 16.99 12.73
CA ASP A 168 14.00 18.39 12.85
C ASP A 168 15.00 19.16 13.70
N LYS A 169 15.83 20.01 13.05
CA LYS A 169 16.96 20.67 13.68
C LYS A 169 17.87 19.67 14.39
N ASN A 170 17.89 19.69 15.73
CA ASN A 170 18.67 18.80 16.58
C ASN A 170 17.86 17.65 17.19
N LYS A 171 16.60 17.45 16.75
CA LYS A 171 15.72 16.40 17.25
C LYS A 171 15.50 15.34 16.19
N LEU A 172 15.31 14.10 16.66
CA LEU A 172 14.86 12.99 15.85
C LEU A 172 13.37 12.76 16.15
N LEU A 173 12.56 12.75 15.10
CA LEU A 173 11.11 12.61 15.20
C LEU A 173 10.67 11.32 14.49
N GLU A 174 9.93 10.48 15.22
CA GLU A 174 9.39 9.23 14.68
C GLU A 174 8.47 9.49 13.49
N ILE A 175 8.59 8.68 12.43
CA ILE A 175 7.80 8.83 11.20
C ILE A 175 7.17 7.53 10.72
N GLY A 176 7.47 6.42 11.34
CA GLY A 176 6.87 5.14 10.98
C GLY A 176 7.68 3.92 11.43
N LYS A 177 7.10 2.75 11.22
CA LYS A 177 7.77 1.46 11.44
C LYS A 177 7.91 0.72 10.12
N VAL A 178 9.07 0.12 9.87
CA VAL A 178 9.33 -0.76 8.71
C VAL A 178 9.66 -2.17 9.18
N SER A 179 9.02 -3.16 8.55
CA SER A 179 9.25 -4.59 8.82
C SER A 179 9.35 -5.42 7.53
N THR A 180 9.33 -4.76 6.38
CA THR A 180 9.34 -5.38 5.05
C THR A 180 10.52 -4.92 4.22
N GLY A 181 10.97 -5.76 3.29
CA GLY A 181 12.07 -5.46 2.38
C GLY A 181 13.36 -6.21 2.72
N LEU A 182 13.63 -6.46 4.00
CA LEU A 182 14.76 -7.29 4.43
C LEU A 182 14.55 -8.77 4.10
N LYS A 183 15.65 -9.48 3.92
CA LYS A 183 15.69 -10.92 3.61
C LYS A 183 15.82 -11.76 4.86
N GLU A 184 15.41 -13.00 4.78
CA GLU A 184 15.65 -13.99 5.86
C GLU A 184 17.06 -14.60 5.75
N LYS A 185 17.57 -14.77 4.52
CA LYS A 185 18.89 -15.30 4.24
C LYS A 185 19.86 -14.20 3.81
N GLU A 186 21.09 -14.24 4.32
CA GLU A 186 22.14 -13.26 3.99
C GLU A 186 22.53 -13.30 2.50
N GLU A 187 22.48 -14.48 1.87
CA GLU A 187 22.79 -14.68 0.45
C GLU A 187 21.84 -13.97 -0.52
N GLU A 188 20.65 -13.59 -0.05
CA GLU A 188 19.62 -12.94 -0.87
C GLU A 188 19.68 -11.39 -0.81
N GLY A 189 20.61 -10.83 -0.05
CA GLY A 189 20.77 -9.39 0.19
C GLY A 189 20.68 -9.04 1.67
N THR A 190 20.54 -7.74 1.99
CA THR A 190 20.49 -7.28 3.39
C THR A 190 19.41 -8.03 4.19
N SER A 191 19.85 -8.71 5.25
CA SER A 191 19.02 -9.63 6.02
C SER A 191 18.67 -9.12 7.42
N PHE A 192 17.62 -9.69 8.02
CA PHE A 192 17.31 -9.44 9.44
C PHE A 192 18.46 -9.80 10.38
N ILE A 193 19.22 -10.84 10.03
CA ILE A 193 20.38 -11.29 10.82
C ILE A 193 21.47 -10.23 10.79
N GLU A 194 21.81 -9.73 9.60
CA GLU A 194 22.81 -8.67 9.41
C GLU A 194 22.43 -7.41 10.20
N ILE A 195 21.19 -6.91 10.05
CA ILE A 195 20.73 -5.72 10.77
C ILE A 195 20.71 -5.96 12.28
N THR A 196 20.33 -7.16 12.73
CA THR A 196 20.39 -7.52 14.15
C THR A 196 21.82 -7.45 14.69
N LYS A 197 22.80 -7.98 13.93
CA LYS A 197 24.23 -7.91 14.31
C LYS A 197 24.71 -6.45 14.42
N LEU A 198 24.30 -5.58 13.48
CA LEU A 198 24.66 -4.17 13.48
C LEU A 198 24.01 -3.36 14.62
N LEU A 199 22.77 -3.69 15.00
CA LEU A 199 22.05 -2.96 16.03
C LEU A 199 22.37 -3.42 17.44
N LYS A 200 22.68 -4.70 17.67
CA LYS A 200 23.00 -5.23 19.02
C LYS A 200 23.99 -4.38 19.82
N PRO A 201 25.17 -3.97 19.28
CA PRO A 201 26.12 -3.14 20.02
C PRO A 201 25.64 -1.70 20.24
N LEU A 202 24.54 -1.29 19.63
CA LEU A 202 23.96 0.04 19.72
C LEU A 202 22.76 0.09 20.67
N ILE A 203 22.34 -1.05 21.25
CA ILE A 203 21.22 -1.09 22.19
C ILE A 203 21.60 -0.34 23.46
N GLU A 204 20.76 0.63 23.84
CA GLU A 204 20.90 1.42 25.06
C GLU A 204 19.92 0.96 26.15
N LYS A 205 18.73 0.47 25.75
CA LYS A 205 17.68 0.03 26.65
C LYS A 205 16.82 -1.04 25.98
N GLU A 206 16.35 -2.01 26.77
CA GLU A 206 15.39 -3.03 26.35
C GLU A 206 14.14 -2.97 27.24
N GLU A 207 12.96 -2.97 26.60
CA GLU A 207 11.66 -2.99 27.27
C GLU A 207 10.79 -4.11 26.65
N GLY A 208 10.83 -5.26 27.26
CA GLY A 208 10.16 -6.44 26.72
C GLY A 208 10.76 -6.86 25.36
N ARG A 209 10.01 -6.65 24.29
CA ARG A 209 10.46 -6.94 22.91
C ARG A 209 11.01 -5.71 22.20
N GLU A 210 10.75 -4.52 22.70
CA GLU A 210 11.23 -3.27 22.12
C GLU A 210 12.61 -2.93 22.66
N VAL A 211 13.50 -2.52 21.75
CA VAL A 211 14.84 -2.05 22.09
C VAL A 211 15.05 -0.64 21.56
N TYR A 212 15.67 0.21 22.37
CA TYR A 212 16.07 1.57 22.03
C TYR A 212 17.55 1.52 21.62
N VAL A 213 17.87 2.11 20.49
CA VAL A 213 19.22 2.03 19.93
C VAL A 213 19.82 3.41 19.68
N LYS A 214 21.13 3.52 19.82
CA LYS A 214 21.87 4.72 19.36
C LYS A 214 21.56 4.94 17.89
N PRO A 215 21.14 6.16 17.48
CA PRO A 215 20.72 6.46 16.12
C PRO A 215 21.94 6.57 15.17
N LYS A 216 22.45 5.45 14.70
CA LYS A 216 23.61 5.37 13.79
C LYS A 216 23.32 4.68 12.47
N ILE A 217 22.32 3.80 12.44
CA ILE A 217 22.03 3.00 11.25
C ILE A 217 20.98 3.71 10.42
N VAL A 218 21.33 4.05 9.18
CA VAL A 218 20.46 4.73 8.21
C VAL A 218 19.95 3.72 7.19
N PHE A 219 18.64 3.77 6.95
CA PHE A 219 17.95 3.00 5.93
C PHE A 219 17.41 3.91 4.83
N THR A 220 17.56 3.51 3.58
CA THR A 220 16.69 4.00 2.51
C THR A 220 15.40 3.20 2.56
N VAL A 221 14.29 3.92 2.63
CA VAL A 221 12.95 3.34 2.75
C VAL A 221 12.05 3.95 1.69
N THR A 222 11.49 3.09 0.83
CA THR A 222 10.42 3.47 -0.09
C THR A 222 9.09 3.49 0.63
N TYR A 223 8.16 4.31 0.18
CA TYR A 223 6.82 4.42 0.76
C TYR A 223 5.79 4.77 -0.33
N GLN A 224 4.54 4.42 -0.12
CA GLN A 224 3.49 4.69 -1.09
C GLN A 224 3.00 6.14 -1.01
N ASN A 225 2.72 6.64 0.17
CA ASN A 225 2.40 8.04 0.45
C ASN A 225 2.68 8.40 1.92
N ILE A 226 2.52 9.69 2.24
CA ILE A 226 2.65 10.22 3.58
C ILE A 226 1.24 10.59 4.07
N GLN A 227 0.92 10.28 5.30
CA GLN A 227 -0.35 10.64 5.94
C GLN A 227 -0.12 11.36 7.26
N LYS A 228 -1.08 12.18 7.71
CA LYS A 228 -1.07 12.73 9.07
C LYS A 228 -1.22 11.60 10.08
N SER A 229 -0.49 11.69 11.17
CA SER A 229 -0.52 10.68 12.24
C SER A 229 -0.40 11.34 13.60
N PRO A 230 -1.31 11.06 14.53
CA PRO A 230 -1.16 11.47 15.93
C PRO A 230 -0.21 10.54 16.73
N THR A 231 0.17 9.40 16.14
CA THR A 231 0.97 8.37 16.84
C THR A 231 2.45 8.69 16.85
N TYR A 232 2.96 9.26 15.74
CA TYR A 232 4.38 9.55 15.59
C TYR A 232 4.69 11.01 15.88
N SER A 233 5.81 11.26 16.54
CA SER A 233 6.21 12.60 16.99
C SER A 233 6.47 13.61 15.86
N SER A 234 6.69 13.16 14.63
CA SER A 234 6.74 14.04 13.46
C SER A 234 5.38 14.60 13.04
N GLY A 235 4.26 14.04 13.54
CA GLY A 235 2.91 14.31 13.06
C GLY A 235 2.57 13.65 11.73
N PHE A 236 3.46 12.81 11.19
CA PHE A 236 3.32 12.11 9.92
C PHE A 236 3.61 10.62 10.06
N ALA A 237 3.08 9.82 9.13
CA ALA A 237 3.39 8.40 9.00
C ALA A 237 3.63 8.04 7.54
N LEU A 238 4.64 7.23 7.27
CA LEU A 238 4.84 6.60 5.96
C LEU A 238 3.87 5.44 5.78
N ARG A 239 3.15 5.41 4.67
CA ARG A 239 2.25 4.31 4.32
C ARG A 239 3.01 3.25 3.53
N PHE A 240 2.90 1.99 3.99
CA PHE A 240 3.59 0.82 3.41
C PHE A 240 5.09 1.03 3.24
N PRO A 241 5.81 1.46 4.29
CA PRO A 241 7.25 1.63 4.19
C PRO A 241 7.91 0.28 3.94
N ARG A 242 8.92 0.30 3.05
CA ARG A 242 9.69 -0.88 2.68
C ARG A 242 11.17 -0.53 2.66
N PHE A 243 11.97 -1.29 3.36
CA PHE A 243 13.42 -1.23 3.27
C PHE A 243 13.89 -1.51 1.83
N THR A 244 14.81 -0.71 1.33
CA THR A 244 15.44 -0.88 0.01
C THR A 244 16.94 -0.96 0.09
N ALA A 245 17.58 -0.17 0.95
CA ALA A 245 19.02 -0.20 1.10
C ALA A 245 19.48 0.17 2.52
N LEU A 246 20.56 -0.48 2.99
CA LEU A 246 21.36 -0.02 4.11
C LEU A 246 22.31 1.08 3.62
N ARG A 247 22.45 2.14 4.39
CA ARG A 247 23.25 3.33 4.03
C ARG A 247 24.41 3.55 5.02
N PRO A 248 25.45 2.73 4.96
CA PRO A 248 26.62 2.89 5.82
C PRO A 248 27.41 4.17 5.51
N ASP A 249 27.19 4.75 4.34
CA ASP A 249 27.76 6.00 3.83
C ASP A 249 27.09 7.26 4.41
N LYS A 250 25.96 7.12 5.14
CA LYS A 250 25.16 8.24 5.65
C LYS A 250 25.15 8.30 7.18
N SER A 251 25.07 9.53 7.68
CA SER A 251 24.94 9.86 9.09
C SER A 251 23.57 10.52 9.38
N ILE A 252 23.33 10.90 10.64
CA ILE A 252 22.11 11.63 11.05
C ILE A 252 21.98 12.99 10.31
N SER A 253 23.09 13.61 9.91
CA SER A 253 23.04 14.87 9.15
C SER A 253 22.47 14.70 7.75
N ASP A 254 22.53 13.51 7.19
CA ASP A 254 22.19 13.18 5.80
C ASP A 254 20.78 12.61 5.64
N ILE A 255 20.07 12.37 6.75
CA ILE A 255 18.68 11.85 6.69
C ILE A 255 17.67 12.94 6.36
N ALA A 256 16.53 12.53 5.84
CA ALA A 256 15.42 13.41 5.54
C ALA A 256 15.04 14.30 6.73
N ASN A 257 14.81 15.58 6.48
CA ASN A 257 14.32 16.49 7.50
C ASN A 257 12.78 16.65 7.43
N LEU A 258 12.20 17.16 8.52
CA LEU A 258 10.75 17.31 8.64
C LEU A 258 10.16 18.18 7.52
N SER A 259 10.88 19.24 7.10
CA SER A 259 10.40 20.13 6.04
C SER A 259 10.35 19.45 4.67
N GLU A 260 11.21 18.46 4.40
CA GLU A 260 11.14 17.62 3.20
C GLU A 260 9.90 16.71 3.26
N ILE A 261 9.63 16.10 4.42
CA ILE A 261 8.44 15.28 4.64
C ILE A 261 7.16 16.11 4.40
N GLU A 262 7.08 17.31 4.96
CA GLU A 262 5.96 18.22 4.78
C GLU A 262 5.76 18.65 3.33
N ARG A 263 6.85 18.93 2.61
CA ARG A 263 6.82 19.29 1.19
C ARG A 263 6.27 18.15 0.34
N GLU A 264 6.75 16.93 0.57
CA GLU A 264 6.24 15.75 -0.14
C GLU A 264 4.79 15.41 0.23
N TYR A 265 4.40 15.58 1.49
CA TYR A 265 3.00 15.44 1.91
C TYR A 265 2.09 16.41 1.17
N LYS A 266 2.47 17.69 1.05
CA LYS A 266 1.69 18.71 0.32
C LYS A 266 1.58 18.39 -1.18
N LYS A 267 2.65 17.92 -1.82
CA LYS A 267 2.63 17.49 -3.23
C LYS A 267 1.63 16.35 -3.47
N ASN A 268 1.58 15.38 -2.55
CA ASN A 268 0.68 14.24 -2.64
C ASN A 268 -0.79 14.58 -2.32
N ALA A 269 -1.05 15.64 -1.56
CA ALA A 269 -2.38 16.13 -1.23
C ALA A 269 -3.03 16.95 -2.36
N ILE A 270 -2.24 17.42 -3.32
CA ILE A 270 -2.69 18.21 -4.49
C ILE A 270 -2.95 17.30 -5.72
N ARG A 271 -2.52 16.05 -5.66
CA ARG A 271 -2.81 15.01 -6.66
C ARG A 271 -4.04 14.22 -6.29
#